data_e07d6f61e7daf4e60da282453c0b64b0
#
_entry.id   e07d6f61e7daf4e60da282453c0b64b0
#
_cell.length_a   1.000
_cell.length_b   1.000
_cell.length_c   1.000
_cell.angle_alpha   90.00
_cell.angle_beta   90.00
_cell.angle_gamma   90.00
#
_symmetry.space_group_name_H-M   'P 1'
#
loop_
_entity.id
_entity.type
_entity.pdbx_description
1 polymer ?
#
loop_
_entity_poly.entity_id
_entity_poly.type
_entity_poly.pdbx_seq_one_letter_code
_entity_poly.pdbx_strand_id
1 'polypeptide(L)'
;MTKTSSIRWAVGSLLAVALLSVLAPQQGRGQDAAKPKLYNTAKQKLLEGKQIFSFTQSKMDINGYCESAKHYDFTWFEMQHSTLEFKDIEAMIAACPHVAAIPMIRLPDAQEWHIQHATDIGVLGVIVPTVDDVDRAREGAKWSRYPPVARRSSGQGQARSIWGINGIDYAKTINDNMLVVIMIETPTGVANAFDIASVPGVDVVIIGNNDLAQFSGYAQTDDRYQQMVTKIHDDTLRAGKIFGQANWTYATGHPLSKDAKFFQNGPSNDGWKPPAPAGRVP
;
A
#
# COMPACT_ATOMS: atom_id res chain seq x y z
N MET A 1 -93.04 -27.50 -20.66
CA MET A 1 -92.67 -27.89 -22.04
C MET A 1 -91.37 -27.20 -22.43
N THR A 2 -90.25 -27.80 -22.11
CA THR A 2 -88.96 -27.25 -22.47
C THR A 2 -88.04 -28.41 -22.94
N LYS A 3 -87.57 -28.33 -24.16
CA LYS A 3 -86.68 -29.28 -24.79
C LYS A 3 -85.26 -28.99 -24.36
N THR A 4 -84.61 -29.95 -23.79
CA THR A 4 -83.19 -29.94 -23.50
C THR A 4 -82.44 -30.53 -24.69
N SER A 5 -81.52 -29.75 -25.28
CA SER A 5 -80.61 -30.16 -26.32
C SER A 5 -79.21 -30.40 -25.71
N SER A 6 -78.73 -31.62 -25.86
CA SER A 6 -77.41 -32.08 -25.43
C SER A 6 -76.36 -31.83 -26.51
N ILE A 7 -75.36 -31.01 -26.19
CA ILE A 7 -74.18 -30.81 -27.06
C ILE A 7 -73.06 -31.74 -26.57
N ARG A 8 -72.60 -32.62 -27.46
CA ARG A 8 -71.45 -33.50 -27.27
C ARG A 8 -70.18 -32.74 -27.65
N TRP A 9 -69.27 -32.60 -26.72
CA TRP A 9 -67.93 -32.08 -26.97
C TRP A 9 -66.99 -33.25 -27.33
N ALA A 10 -66.34 -33.11 -28.48
CA ALA A 10 -65.27 -34.00 -28.92
C ALA A 10 -63.97 -33.53 -28.24
N VAL A 11 -63.29 -34.44 -27.53
CA VAL A 11 -61.98 -34.19 -26.92
C VAL A 11 -60.93 -34.47 -27.97
N GLY A 12 -60.33 -33.43 -28.52
CA GLY A 12 -59.14 -33.53 -29.38
C GLY A 12 -57.90 -33.50 -28.53
N SER A 13 -57.17 -34.63 -28.52
CA SER A 13 -55.87 -34.73 -27.84
C SER A 13 -54.79 -34.04 -28.64
N LEU A 14 -54.32 -32.86 -28.16
CA LEU A 14 -53.11 -32.20 -28.63
C LEU A 14 -51.89 -32.75 -27.90
N LEU A 15 -51.05 -33.49 -28.57
CA LEU A 15 -49.71 -33.87 -28.15
C LEU A 15 -48.82 -32.62 -28.21
N ALA A 16 -48.50 -32.06 -27.07
CA ALA A 16 -47.48 -31.00 -26.91
C ALA A 16 -46.09 -31.66 -26.88
N VAL A 17 -45.32 -31.51 -27.95
CA VAL A 17 -43.90 -31.87 -28.02
C VAL A 17 -43.13 -30.75 -27.30
N ALA A 18 -42.67 -31.00 -26.07
CA ALA A 18 -41.78 -30.10 -25.35
C ALA A 18 -40.36 -30.24 -25.93
N LEU A 19 -39.93 -29.23 -26.67
CA LEU A 19 -38.52 -29.03 -27.03
C LEU A 19 -37.76 -28.58 -25.77
N LEU A 20 -37.04 -29.51 -25.17
CA LEU A 20 -36.00 -29.21 -24.18
C LEU A 20 -34.80 -28.58 -24.88
N SER A 21 -34.72 -27.24 -24.91
CA SER A 21 -33.51 -26.54 -25.26
C SER A 21 -32.51 -26.69 -24.12
N VAL A 22 -31.53 -27.57 -24.31
CA VAL A 22 -30.35 -27.68 -23.44
C VAL A 22 -29.55 -26.39 -23.58
N LEU A 23 -29.69 -25.49 -22.61
CA LEU A 23 -28.79 -24.33 -22.44
C LEU A 23 -27.42 -24.89 -22.05
N ALA A 24 -26.51 -25.01 -22.99
CA ALA A 24 -25.10 -25.21 -22.69
C ALA A 24 -24.60 -24.05 -21.84
N PRO A 25 -23.83 -24.30 -20.77
CA PRO A 25 -23.23 -23.22 -19.99
C PRO A 25 -22.28 -22.48 -20.93
N GLN A 26 -22.57 -21.20 -21.20
CA GLN A 26 -21.59 -20.30 -21.79
C GLN A 26 -20.42 -20.24 -20.83
N GLN A 27 -19.32 -20.91 -21.17
CA GLN A 27 -18.02 -20.66 -20.58
C GLN A 27 -17.73 -19.18 -20.84
N GLY A 28 -17.89 -18.37 -19.79
CA GLY A 28 -17.43 -17.00 -19.79
C GLY A 28 -15.96 -17.02 -20.19
N ARG A 29 -15.63 -16.51 -21.37
CA ARG A 29 -14.26 -16.14 -21.71
C ARG A 29 -13.82 -15.20 -20.60
N GLY A 30 -12.96 -15.70 -19.70
CA GLY A 30 -12.22 -14.84 -18.81
C GLY A 30 -11.55 -13.81 -19.71
N GLN A 31 -12.00 -12.56 -19.60
CA GLN A 31 -11.22 -11.46 -20.12
C GLN A 31 -9.90 -11.55 -19.37
N ASP A 32 -8.82 -11.85 -20.09
CA ASP A 32 -7.47 -11.66 -19.56
C ASP A 32 -7.42 -10.23 -19.07
N ALA A 33 -7.49 -10.06 -17.75
CA ALA A 33 -7.38 -8.74 -17.14
C ALA A 33 -6.02 -8.20 -17.58
N ALA A 34 -6.04 -7.13 -18.38
CA ALA A 34 -4.81 -6.51 -18.84
C ALA A 34 -3.91 -6.26 -17.62
N LYS A 35 -2.65 -6.68 -17.71
CA LYS A 35 -1.70 -6.46 -16.60
C LYS A 35 -1.71 -4.99 -16.21
N PRO A 36 -1.76 -4.66 -14.90
CA PRO A 36 -1.79 -3.28 -14.45
C PRO A 36 -0.58 -2.51 -14.99
N LYS A 37 -0.79 -1.28 -15.43
CA LYS A 37 0.31 -0.40 -15.85
C LYS A 37 1.02 0.12 -14.61
N LEU A 38 2.12 -0.54 -14.22
CA LEU A 38 2.93 -0.13 -13.09
C LEU A 38 3.97 0.91 -13.52
N TYR A 39 3.87 2.11 -12.93
CA TYR A 39 4.88 3.16 -12.98
C TYR A 39 5.51 3.39 -11.59
N ASN A 40 4.98 2.78 -10.53
CA ASN A 40 5.62 2.66 -9.23
C ASN A 40 6.69 1.57 -9.31
N THR A 41 7.93 1.96 -9.61
CA THR A 41 9.06 1.03 -9.75
C THR A 41 9.42 0.32 -8.45
N ALA A 42 9.21 0.95 -7.29
CA ALA A 42 9.39 0.33 -6.00
C ALA A 42 8.36 -0.81 -5.78
N LYS A 43 7.09 -0.57 -6.09
CA LYS A 43 6.06 -1.61 -6.04
C LYS A 43 6.35 -2.75 -7.01
N GLN A 44 6.81 -2.42 -8.22
CA GLN A 44 7.20 -3.43 -9.19
C GLN A 44 8.29 -4.36 -8.63
N LYS A 45 9.36 -3.79 -8.06
CA LYS A 45 10.44 -4.59 -7.43
C LYS A 45 9.91 -5.47 -6.29
N LEU A 46 9.02 -4.97 -5.45
CA LEU A 46 8.39 -5.76 -4.38
C LEU A 46 7.60 -6.95 -4.92
N LEU A 47 6.82 -6.74 -5.99
CA LEU A 47 6.05 -7.82 -6.65
C LEU A 47 6.96 -8.86 -7.32
N GLU A 48 8.17 -8.48 -7.71
CA GLU A 48 9.23 -9.37 -8.19
C GLU A 48 9.98 -10.09 -7.04
N GLY A 49 9.60 -9.85 -5.78
CA GLY A 49 10.24 -10.43 -4.59
C GLY A 49 11.58 -9.79 -4.23
N LYS A 50 11.92 -8.66 -4.84
CA LYS A 50 13.17 -7.93 -4.57
C LYS A 50 13.05 -7.05 -3.34
N GLN A 51 14.19 -6.78 -2.70
CA GLN A 51 14.30 -5.79 -1.63
C GLN A 51 14.32 -4.38 -2.20
N ILE A 52 13.73 -3.43 -1.47
CA ILE A 52 13.77 -2.01 -1.77
C ILE A 52 14.26 -1.20 -0.56
N PHE A 53 15.01 -0.15 -0.85
CA PHE A 53 15.66 0.69 0.13
C PHE A 53 15.34 2.15 -0.09
N SER A 54 15.21 2.91 1.02
CA SER A 54 14.99 4.34 0.98
C SER A 54 16.13 5.13 1.60
N PHE A 55 16.08 6.42 1.38
CA PHE A 55 16.66 7.42 2.27
C PHE A 55 15.53 8.20 2.96
N THR A 56 15.83 8.75 4.14
CA THR A 56 14.86 9.54 4.90
C THR A 56 15.09 11.03 4.66
N GLN A 57 14.01 11.71 4.24
CA GLN A 57 13.94 13.16 4.09
C GLN A 57 13.10 13.74 5.22
N SER A 58 13.74 14.47 6.16
CA SER A 58 13.09 15.01 7.37
C SER A 58 13.09 16.54 7.47
N LYS A 59 13.57 17.22 6.43
CA LYS A 59 13.59 18.69 6.33
C LYS A 59 13.43 19.15 4.90
N MET A 60 12.99 20.38 4.70
CA MET A 60 12.94 21.00 3.40
C MET A 60 14.37 21.19 2.85
N ASP A 61 14.71 20.44 1.80
CA ASP A 61 16.00 20.50 1.10
C ASP A 61 15.82 19.96 -0.32
N ILE A 62 15.48 20.82 -1.26
CA ILE A 62 15.22 20.43 -2.65
C ILE A 62 16.47 19.79 -3.28
N ASN A 63 17.64 20.40 -3.11
CA ASN A 63 18.86 19.91 -3.76
C ASN A 63 19.29 18.55 -3.21
N GLY A 64 19.26 18.41 -1.88
CA GLY A 64 19.57 17.14 -1.21
C GLY A 64 18.59 16.03 -1.57
N TYR A 65 17.29 16.35 -1.65
CA TYR A 65 16.26 15.42 -2.12
C TYR A 65 16.52 14.99 -3.57
N CYS A 66 16.66 15.95 -4.49
CA CYS A 66 16.85 15.67 -5.91
C CYS A 66 18.10 14.82 -6.17
N GLU A 67 19.17 15.05 -5.42
CA GLU A 67 20.39 14.25 -5.55
C GLU A 67 20.18 12.84 -5.01
N SER A 68 19.73 12.70 -3.75
CA SER A 68 19.53 11.40 -3.10
C SER A 68 18.54 10.51 -3.87
N ALA A 69 17.47 11.11 -4.37
CA ALA A 69 16.39 10.38 -5.04
C ALA A 69 16.79 9.70 -6.37
N LYS A 70 17.98 9.99 -6.90
CA LYS A 70 18.54 9.28 -8.07
C LYS A 70 19.01 7.86 -7.72
N HIS A 71 19.35 7.60 -6.45
CA HIS A 71 20.15 6.48 -6.02
C HIS A 71 19.38 5.44 -5.20
N TYR A 72 18.10 5.69 -4.87
CA TYR A 72 17.27 4.82 -4.03
C TYR A 72 16.00 4.36 -4.73
N ASP A 73 15.31 3.36 -4.16
CA ASP A 73 14.06 2.86 -4.70
C ASP A 73 12.89 3.75 -4.32
N PHE A 74 12.92 4.32 -3.13
CA PHE A 74 11.91 5.27 -2.68
C PHE A 74 12.47 6.29 -1.69
N THR A 75 11.77 7.40 -1.58
CA THR A 75 12.01 8.41 -0.55
C THR A 75 11.05 8.19 0.60
N TRP A 76 11.57 8.15 1.81
CA TRP A 76 10.77 8.20 3.01
C TRP A 76 10.68 9.64 3.49
N PHE A 77 9.63 10.37 3.11
CA PHE A 77 9.34 11.68 3.69
C PHE A 77 8.79 11.47 5.09
N GLU A 78 9.44 12.10 6.06
CA GLU A 78 9.15 11.92 7.48
C GLU A 78 8.30 13.06 8.00
N MET A 79 7.01 12.85 8.24
CA MET A 79 6.12 13.86 8.82
C MET A 79 5.73 13.59 10.27
N GLN A 80 5.92 12.38 10.78
CA GLN A 80 5.57 12.05 12.17
C GLN A 80 6.52 12.69 13.18
N HIS A 81 7.82 12.70 12.87
CA HIS A 81 8.88 13.18 13.78
C HIS A 81 9.72 14.30 13.19
N SER A 82 9.15 15.10 12.31
CA SER A 82 9.83 16.25 11.71
C SER A 82 8.89 17.45 11.58
N THR A 83 9.43 18.54 11.10
CA THR A 83 8.68 19.78 10.83
C THR A 83 8.27 19.90 9.36
N LEU A 84 8.43 18.85 8.56
CA LEU A 84 7.98 18.85 7.17
C LEU A 84 6.47 18.98 7.08
N GLU A 85 6.02 19.85 6.19
CA GLU A 85 4.62 20.01 5.83
C GLU A 85 4.35 19.49 4.40
N PHE A 86 3.10 19.25 4.06
CA PHE A 86 2.72 18.81 2.71
C PHE A 86 3.23 19.74 1.60
N LYS A 87 3.20 21.07 1.82
CA LYS A 87 3.70 22.05 0.85
C LYS A 87 5.20 21.90 0.56
N ASP A 88 6.00 21.50 1.58
CA ASP A 88 7.44 21.32 1.44
C ASP A 88 7.72 20.08 0.59
N ILE A 89 6.99 19.00 0.85
CA ILE A 89 7.09 17.75 0.10
C ILE A 89 6.60 17.94 -1.33
N GLU A 90 5.49 18.66 -1.53
CA GLU A 90 4.96 19.02 -2.84
C GLU A 90 5.99 19.77 -3.68
N ALA A 91 6.66 20.76 -3.10
CA ALA A 91 7.70 21.53 -3.78
C ALA A 91 8.92 20.67 -4.12
N MET A 92 9.35 19.78 -3.22
CA MET A 92 10.47 18.86 -3.50
C MET A 92 10.14 17.90 -4.65
N ILE A 93 8.95 17.28 -4.64
CA ILE A 93 8.49 16.38 -5.71
C ILE A 93 8.39 17.15 -7.04
N ALA A 94 7.83 18.37 -7.03
CA ALA A 94 7.69 19.19 -8.24
C ALA A 94 9.03 19.58 -8.85
N ALA A 95 10.06 19.80 -8.03
CA ALA A 95 11.40 20.16 -8.50
C ALA A 95 12.10 19.01 -9.24
N CYS A 96 11.81 17.75 -8.90
CA CYS A 96 12.43 16.57 -9.48
C CYS A 96 11.39 15.45 -9.74
N PRO A 97 10.46 15.65 -10.68
CA PRO A 97 9.25 14.81 -10.78
C PRO A 97 9.49 13.38 -11.28
N HIS A 98 10.62 13.08 -11.90
CA HIS A 98 10.89 11.79 -12.54
C HIS A 98 12.22 11.17 -12.08
N VAL A 99 12.58 11.39 -10.82
CA VAL A 99 13.71 10.71 -10.20
C VAL A 99 13.42 9.22 -9.94
N ALA A 100 14.47 8.43 -9.72
CA ALA A 100 14.33 6.98 -9.55
C ALA A 100 13.52 6.60 -8.30
N ALA A 101 13.71 7.33 -7.20
CA ALA A 101 13.05 7.06 -5.94
C ALA A 101 11.57 7.46 -5.97
N ILE A 102 10.70 6.50 -5.73
CA ILE A 102 9.26 6.73 -5.60
C ILE A 102 8.98 7.52 -4.30
N PRO A 103 8.27 8.66 -4.36
CA PRO A 103 7.92 9.42 -3.16
C PRO A 103 6.90 8.67 -2.31
N MET A 104 7.23 8.46 -1.03
CA MET A 104 6.35 7.89 0.00
C MET A 104 6.40 8.75 1.26
N ILE A 105 5.31 8.86 1.98
CA ILE A 105 5.22 9.67 3.21
C ILE A 105 4.90 8.78 4.40
N ARG A 106 5.68 8.91 5.49
CA ARG A 106 5.21 8.50 6.81
C ARG A 106 4.33 9.62 7.35
N LEU A 107 3.05 9.32 7.46
CA LEU A 107 2.03 10.25 7.89
C LEU A 107 2.09 10.47 9.42
N PRO A 108 1.53 11.57 9.93
CA PRO A 108 1.31 11.73 11.37
C PRO A 108 0.32 10.70 11.94
N ASP A 109 -0.66 10.29 11.14
CA ASP A 109 -1.73 9.35 11.52
C ASP A 109 -2.44 8.77 10.29
N ALA A 110 -3.58 8.08 10.50
CA ALA A 110 -4.42 7.47 9.46
C ALA A 110 -5.63 8.32 9.05
N GLN A 111 -5.67 9.62 9.36
CA GLN A 111 -6.83 10.46 9.05
C GLN A 111 -6.99 10.68 7.55
N GLU A 112 -8.25 10.75 7.10
CA GLU A 112 -8.61 10.94 5.70
C GLU A 112 -7.85 12.09 5.04
N TRP A 113 -7.85 13.26 5.67
CA TRP A 113 -7.26 14.45 5.07
C TRP A 113 -5.73 14.38 4.94
N HIS A 114 -5.03 13.71 5.85
CA HIS A 114 -3.59 13.49 5.73
C HIS A 114 -3.27 12.58 4.54
N ILE A 115 -4.01 11.47 4.40
CA ILE A 115 -3.84 10.53 3.30
C ILE A 115 -4.24 11.19 1.97
N GLN A 116 -5.33 11.96 1.96
CA GLN A 116 -5.81 12.68 0.79
C GLN A 116 -4.76 13.68 0.30
N HIS A 117 -4.25 14.56 1.18
CA HIS A 117 -3.21 15.52 0.81
C HIS A 117 -1.94 14.84 0.31
N ALA A 118 -1.45 13.80 1.02
CA ALA A 118 -0.29 13.04 0.59
C ALA A 118 -0.44 12.50 -0.83
N THR A 119 -1.58 11.88 -1.12
CA THR A 119 -1.81 11.30 -2.45
C THR A 119 -2.00 12.36 -3.53
N ASP A 120 -2.57 13.53 -3.21
CA ASP A 120 -2.81 14.61 -4.18
C ASP A 120 -1.53 15.39 -4.55
N ILE A 121 -0.52 15.42 -3.68
CA ILE A 121 0.78 16.01 -4.00
C ILE A 121 1.70 15.06 -4.77
N GLY A 122 1.29 13.82 -5.04
CA GLY A 122 1.99 12.94 -5.98
C GLY A 122 2.76 11.79 -5.36
N VAL A 123 2.57 11.46 -4.07
CA VAL A 123 3.18 10.26 -3.51
C VAL A 123 2.47 8.99 -4.02
N LEU A 124 3.23 7.92 -4.13
CA LEU A 124 2.73 6.60 -4.51
C LEU A 124 2.83 5.59 -3.36
N GLY A 125 3.06 6.05 -2.15
CA GLY A 125 3.01 5.24 -0.95
C GLY A 125 2.74 6.05 0.29
N VAL A 126 1.93 5.48 1.18
CA VAL A 126 1.65 6.01 2.51
C VAL A 126 2.09 5.01 3.56
N ILE A 127 2.76 5.50 4.60
CA ILE A 127 3.21 4.72 5.73
C ILE A 127 2.45 5.22 6.94
N VAL A 128 1.58 4.36 7.49
CA VAL A 128 0.72 4.67 8.62
C VAL A 128 1.39 4.16 9.89
N PRO A 129 1.77 5.05 10.82
CA PRO A 129 2.43 4.67 12.06
C PRO A 129 1.44 4.21 13.12
N THR A 130 1.94 3.55 14.14
CA THR A 130 1.25 3.20 15.41
C THR A 130 -0.10 2.54 15.16
N VAL A 131 -0.11 1.50 14.32
CA VAL A 131 -1.34 0.78 14.01
C VAL A 131 -1.57 -0.34 15.02
N ASP A 132 -2.57 -0.16 15.86
CA ASP A 132 -2.92 -1.07 16.94
C ASP A 132 -4.08 -2.00 16.62
N ASP A 133 -4.88 -1.64 15.63
CA ASP A 133 -6.11 -2.35 15.29
C ASP A 133 -6.44 -2.35 13.79
N VAL A 134 -7.43 -3.16 13.45
CA VAL A 134 -7.93 -3.34 12.08
C VAL A 134 -8.56 -2.07 11.52
N ASP A 135 -9.20 -1.26 12.35
CA ASP A 135 -9.91 -0.07 11.88
C ASP A 135 -8.91 1.00 11.45
N ARG A 136 -7.81 1.19 12.19
CA ARG A 136 -6.75 2.10 11.78
C ARG A 136 -6.03 1.63 10.50
N ALA A 137 -5.79 0.33 10.35
CA ALA A 137 -5.26 -0.23 9.11
C ALA A 137 -6.23 -0.03 7.93
N ARG A 138 -7.52 -0.20 8.18
CA ARG A 138 -8.60 0.01 7.20
C ARG A 138 -8.69 1.46 6.74
N GLU A 139 -8.56 2.44 7.63
CA GLU A 139 -8.51 3.86 7.26
C GLU A 139 -7.32 4.15 6.33
N GLY A 140 -6.12 3.63 6.62
CA GLY A 140 -4.96 3.75 5.74
C GLY A 140 -5.22 3.24 4.31
N ALA A 141 -5.84 2.09 4.17
CA ALA A 141 -6.17 1.50 2.88
C ALA A 141 -7.31 2.24 2.16
N LYS A 142 -8.35 2.64 2.91
CA LYS A 142 -9.59 3.24 2.43
C LYS A 142 -9.39 4.58 1.72
N TRP A 143 -8.56 5.44 2.26
CA TRP A 143 -8.37 6.79 1.73
C TRP A 143 -7.27 6.89 0.66
N SER A 144 -6.52 5.81 0.46
CA SER A 144 -5.39 5.78 -0.48
C SER A 144 -5.79 5.49 -1.93
N ARG A 145 -6.92 4.86 -2.17
CA ARG A 145 -7.35 4.37 -3.50
C ARG A 145 -8.74 4.84 -3.88
N TYR A 146 -8.97 4.99 -5.17
CA TYR A 146 -10.28 5.40 -5.72
C TYR A 146 -11.29 4.24 -5.76
N PRO A 147 -12.60 4.56 -5.80
CA PRO A 147 -13.62 3.59 -6.13
C PRO A 147 -13.32 2.85 -7.46
N PRO A 148 -13.75 1.59 -7.61
CA PRO A 148 -14.54 0.79 -6.65
C PRO A 148 -13.71 0.11 -5.57
N VAL A 149 -12.37 0.24 -5.62
CA VAL A 149 -11.43 -0.47 -4.72
C VAL A 149 -11.52 0.09 -3.29
N ALA A 150 -11.57 1.42 -3.17
CA ALA A 150 -11.63 2.09 -1.88
C ALA A 150 -12.40 3.42 -1.99
N ARG A 151 -12.03 4.48 -1.24
CA ARG A 151 -12.89 5.66 -1.10
C ARG A 151 -12.16 7.01 -1.18
N ARG A 152 -10.98 7.07 -1.80
CA ARG A 152 -10.28 8.34 -2.02
C ARG A 152 -11.16 9.31 -2.79
N SER A 153 -11.21 10.57 -2.37
CA SER A 153 -11.85 11.66 -3.09
C SER A 153 -11.03 12.07 -4.33
N SER A 154 -11.68 12.63 -5.36
CA SER A 154 -11.09 12.83 -6.69
C SER A 154 -10.35 14.16 -6.87
N GLY A 155 -9.66 14.70 -5.84
CA GLY A 155 -8.90 15.95 -5.94
C GLY A 155 -7.79 15.92 -6.97
N GLN A 156 -6.95 14.92 -6.89
CA GLN A 156 -5.78 14.65 -7.77
C GLN A 156 -4.62 15.65 -7.70
N GLY A 157 -4.83 16.90 -7.34
CA GLY A 157 -3.79 17.91 -7.15
C GLY A 157 -2.64 17.86 -8.14
N GLN A 158 -1.41 17.97 -7.66
CA GLN A 158 -0.18 17.88 -8.42
C GLN A 158 0.10 16.45 -8.96
N ALA A 159 -0.43 15.40 -8.32
CA ALA A 159 -0.14 14.01 -8.67
C ALA A 159 -0.40 13.69 -10.14
N ARG A 160 -1.46 14.26 -10.69
CA ARG A 160 -1.83 14.08 -12.10
C ARG A 160 -0.78 14.62 -13.06
N SER A 161 -0.19 15.78 -12.77
CA SER A 161 0.86 16.38 -13.61
C SER A 161 2.20 15.67 -13.46
N ILE A 162 2.54 15.27 -12.23
CA ILE A 162 3.80 14.53 -11.94
C ILE A 162 3.84 13.20 -12.69
N TRP A 163 2.74 12.45 -12.69
CA TRP A 163 2.73 11.13 -13.31
C TRP A 163 2.34 11.14 -14.80
N GLY A 164 2.21 12.34 -15.42
CA GLY A 164 2.04 12.52 -16.86
C GLY A 164 0.77 11.88 -17.43
N ILE A 165 -0.26 11.69 -16.61
CA ILE A 165 -1.46 10.94 -16.97
C ILE A 165 -2.65 11.89 -16.90
N ASN A 166 -3.50 11.89 -17.95
CA ASN A 166 -4.73 12.67 -17.90
C ASN A 166 -5.66 12.15 -16.78
N GLY A 167 -6.61 12.98 -16.30
CA GLY A 167 -7.36 12.68 -15.08
C GLY A 167 -8.12 11.36 -15.08
N ILE A 168 -8.62 10.91 -16.22
CA ILE A 168 -9.35 9.64 -16.35
C ILE A 168 -8.38 8.46 -16.23
N ASP A 169 -7.24 8.53 -16.90
CA ASP A 169 -6.26 7.46 -16.88
C ASP A 169 -5.51 7.38 -15.54
N TYR A 170 -5.25 8.51 -14.90
CA TYR A 170 -4.70 8.56 -13.54
C TYR A 170 -5.60 7.80 -12.57
N ALA A 171 -6.89 8.12 -12.52
CA ALA A 171 -7.83 7.44 -11.62
C ALA A 171 -7.95 5.93 -11.87
N LYS A 172 -7.78 5.48 -13.14
CA LYS A 172 -7.82 4.05 -13.49
C LYS A 172 -6.56 3.28 -13.09
N THR A 173 -5.41 3.94 -13.03
CA THR A 173 -4.11 3.28 -12.86
C THR A 173 -3.52 3.45 -11.48
N ILE A 174 -3.86 4.53 -10.75
CA ILE A 174 -3.25 4.85 -9.47
C ILE A 174 -3.49 3.79 -8.41
N ASN A 175 -4.65 3.14 -8.39
CA ASN A 175 -4.96 2.10 -7.41
C ASN A 175 -3.94 0.97 -7.43
N ASP A 176 -3.50 0.56 -8.62
CA ASP A 176 -2.49 -0.49 -8.79
C ASP A 176 -1.09 0.00 -8.41
N ASN A 177 -0.84 1.29 -8.49
CA ASN A 177 0.45 1.91 -8.21
C ASN A 177 0.63 2.38 -6.77
N MET A 178 -0.46 2.46 -5.98
CA MET A 178 -0.39 2.86 -4.59
C MET A 178 0.16 1.74 -3.70
N LEU A 179 1.08 2.07 -2.80
CA LEU A 179 1.53 1.23 -1.69
C LEU A 179 0.94 1.74 -0.37
N VAL A 180 0.35 0.83 0.40
CA VAL A 180 -0.09 1.09 1.77
C VAL A 180 0.78 0.27 2.71
N VAL A 181 1.56 0.95 3.50
CA VAL A 181 2.51 0.37 4.46
C VAL A 181 1.99 0.63 5.87
N ILE A 182 1.84 -0.41 6.64
CA ILE A 182 1.38 -0.36 8.03
C ILE A 182 2.57 -0.59 8.96
N MET A 183 2.74 0.29 9.95
CA MET A 183 3.79 0.15 10.97
C MET A 183 3.17 -0.37 12.27
N ILE A 184 3.61 -1.55 12.69
CA ILE A 184 3.29 -2.15 13.99
C ILE A 184 4.46 -1.89 14.93
N GLU A 185 4.17 -1.22 16.04
CA GLU A 185 5.21 -0.73 16.95
C GLU A 185 4.76 -0.68 18.41
N THR A 186 3.66 -1.39 18.76
CA THR A 186 3.15 -1.52 20.12
C THR A 186 2.79 -2.97 20.43
N PRO A 187 2.76 -3.39 21.70
CA PRO A 187 2.26 -4.71 22.09
C PRO A 187 0.82 -5.00 21.65
N THR A 188 -0.04 -3.99 21.59
CA THR A 188 -1.42 -4.10 21.09
C THR A 188 -1.41 -4.43 19.60
N GLY A 189 -0.64 -3.68 18.80
CA GLY A 189 -0.48 -3.95 17.38
C GLY A 189 0.11 -5.35 17.11
N VAL A 190 1.07 -5.79 17.94
CA VAL A 190 1.62 -7.17 17.87
C VAL A 190 0.53 -8.22 18.09
N ALA A 191 -0.34 -8.02 19.11
CA ALA A 191 -1.44 -8.95 19.37
C ALA A 191 -2.36 -9.10 18.15
N ASN A 192 -2.62 -8.02 17.43
CA ASN A 192 -3.54 -7.92 16.29
C ASN A 192 -2.85 -8.05 14.91
N ALA A 193 -1.57 -8.42 14.86
CA ALA A 193 -0.74 -8.33 13.64
C ALA A 193 -1.33 -9.07 12.44
N PHE A 194 -1.91 -10.26 12.63
CA PHE A 194 -2.53 -11.01 11.55
C PHE A 194 -3.77 -10.31 10.98
N ASP A 195 -4.65 -9.84 11.85
CA ASP A 195 -5.88 -9.17 11.43
C ASP A 195 -5.59 -7.83 10.75
N ILE A 196 -4.63 -7.08 11.26
CA ILE A 196 -4.11 -5.85 10.65
C ILE A 196 -3.54 -6.13 9.26
N ALA A 197 -2.65 -7.12 9.14
CA ALA A 197 -2.06 -7.50 7.87
C ALA A 197 -3.11 -8.01 6.86
N SER A 198 -4.16 -8.69 7.33
CA SER A 198 -5.22 -9.25 6.49
C SER A 198 -6.16 -8.19 5.90
N VAL A 199 -6.07 -6.93 6.31
CA VAL A 199 -6.93 -5.86 5.78
C VAL A 199 -6.74 -5.74 4.26
N PRO A 200 -7.83 -5.79 3.47
CA PRO A 200 -7.75 -5.55 2.03
C PRO A 200 -7.18 -4.15 1.73
N GLY A 201 -6.18 -4.11 0.85
CA GLY A 201 -5.53 -2.86 0.48
C GLY A 201 -4.26 -2.54 1.28
N VAL A 202 -3.95 -3.25 2.35
CA VAL A 202 -2.61 -3.26 2.95
C VAL A 202 -1.67 -4.03 2.04
N ASP A 203 -0.52 -3.48 1.71
CA ASP A 203 0.50 -4.11 0.85
C ASP A 203 1.69 -4.62 1.68
N VAL A 204 2.15 -3.82 2.64
CA VAL A 204 3.37 -4.06 3.43
C VAL A 204 3.09 -3.87 4.91
N VAL A 205 3.67 -4.71 5.75
CA VAL A 205 3.72 -4.49 7.21
C VAL A 205 5.18 -4.36 7.62
N ILE A 206 5.48 -3.31 8.38
CA ILE A 206 6.82 -3.05 8.92
C ILE A 206 6.79 -2.94 10.43
N ILE A 207 7.96 -3.11 11.05
CA ILE A 207 8.15 -2.96 12.49
C ILE A 207 8.78 -1.61 12.78
N GLY A 208 8.19 -0.82 13.69
CA GLY A 208 8.81 0.34 14.31
C GLY A 208 9.63 -0.10 15.52
N ASN A 209 10.90 -0.45 15.31
CA ASN A 209 11.72 -1.14 16.30
C ASN A 209 11.92 -0.34 17.61
N ASN A 210 12.12 0.97 17.51
CA ASN A 210 12.38 1.80 18.67
C ASN A 210 11.12 1.95 19.53
N ASP A 211 9.99 2.23 18.91
CA ASP A 211 8.71 2.38 19.58
C ASP A 211 8.22 1.06 20.15
N LEU A 212 8.40 -0.07 19.44
CA LEU A 212 8.07 -1.38 19.98
C LEU A 212 8.89 -1.70 21.24
N ALA A 213 10.18 -1.37 21.25
CA ALA A 213 11.00 -1.51 22.45
C ALA A 213 10.55 -0.59 23.59
N GLN A 214 10.23 0.67 23.26
CA GLN A 214 9.77 1.66 24.21
C GLN A 214 8.43 1.28 24.85
N PHE A 215 7.44 0.93 24.03
CA PHE A 215 6.09 0.59 24.52
C PHE A 215 6.00 -0.77 25.19
N SER A 216 6.84 -1.72 24.82
CA SER A 216 6.90 -3.03 25.49
C SER A 216 7.71 -3.00 26.78
N GLY A 217 8.62 -2.02 26.93
CA GLY A 217 9.59 -1.98 28.02
C GLY A 217 10.70 -3.03 27.89
N TYR A 218 10.86 -3.67 26.74
CA TYR A 218 11.89 -4.68 26.50
C TYR A 218 12.99 -4.14 25.59
N ALA A 219 14.24 -4.39 25.94
CA ALA A 219 15.35 -4.12 25.05
C ALA A 219 15.22 -4.94 23.77
N GLN A 220 15.69 -4.41 22.64
CA GLN A 220 15.62 -5.13 21.35
C GLN A 220 16.38 -6.47 21.34
N THR A 221 17.30 -6.68 22.30
CA THR A 221 18.00 -7.95 22.52
C THR A 221 17.29 -8.93 23.44
N ASP A 222 16.18 -8.54 24.06
CA ASP A 222 15.37 -9.38 24.96
C ASP A 222 14.59 -10.43 24.14
N ASP A 223 14.56 -11.67 24.61
CA ASP A 223 13.83 -12.76 23.93
C ASP A 223 12.34 -12.46 23.74
N ARG A 224 11.72 -11.73 24.68
CA ARG A 224 10.31 -11.33 24.59
C ARG A 224 10.10 -10.32 23.47
N TYR A 225 11.03 -9.40 23.26
CA TYR A 225 11.02 -8.51 22.12
C TYR A 225 11.17 -9.30 20.81
N GLN A 226 12.10 -10.25 20.77
CA GLN A 226 12.32 -11.09 19.59
C GLN A 226 11.09 -11.97 19.25
N GLN A 227 10.36 -12.44 20.26
CA GLN A 227 9.09 -13.14 20.05
C GLN A 227 8.03 -12.23 19.42
N MET A 228 7.95 -10.95 19.83
CA MET A 228 7.04 -9.98 19.20
C MET A 228 7.42 -9.72 17.74
N VAL A 229 8.71 -9.54 17.45
CA VAL A 229 9.20 -9.37 16.07
C VAL A 229 8.86 -10.59 15.22
N THR A 230 9.10 -11.79 15.74
CA THR A 230 8.78 -13.06 15.06
C THR A 230 7.28 -13.17 14.79
N LYS A 231 6.43 -12.81 15.78
CA LYS A 231 4.98 -12.84 15.58
C LYS A 231 4.51 -11.89 14.48
N ILE A 232 5.01 -10.65 14.45
CA ILE A 232 4.66 -9.70 13.36
C ILE A 232 5.08 -10.27 12.01
N HIS A 233 6.31 -10.82 11.92
CA HIS A 233 6.83 -11.43 10.70
C HIS A 233 5.92 -12.58 10.23
N ASP A 234 5.69 -13.58 11.09
CA ASP A 234 4.94 -14.78 10.72
C ASP A 234 3.49 -14.46 10.35
N ASP A 235 2.85 -13.56 11.10
CA ASP A 235 1.49 -13.11 10.84
C ASP A 235 1.38 -12.34 9.52
N THR A 236 2.38 -11.51 9.20
CA THR A 236 2.44 -10.77 7.93
C THR A 236 2.54 -11.72 6.75
N LEU A 237 3.46 -12.68 6.81
CA LEU A 237 3.63 -13.67 5.74
C LEU A 237 2.42 -14.60 5.61
N ARG A 238 1.82 -15.01 6.73
CA ARG A 238 0.59 -15.82 6.76
C ARG A 238 -0.59 -15.09 6.11
N ALA A 239 -0.67 -13.76 6.27
CA ALA A 239 -1.66 -12.92 5.61
C ALA A 239 -1.36 -12.69 4.12
N GLY A 240 -0.26 -13.24 3.59
CA GLY A 240 0.18 -13.05 2.20
C GLY A 240 0.68 -11.65 1.90
N LYS A 241 1.17 -10.92 2.92
CA LYS A 241 1.68 -9.55 2.78
C LYS A 241 3.20 -9.50 2.80
N ILE A 242 3.73 -8.37 2.34
CA ILE A 242 5.17 -8.13 2.31
C ILE A 242 5.62 -7.68 3.70
N PHE A 243 6.63 -8.35 4.23
CA PHE A 243 7.27 -7.96 5.47
C PHE A 243 8.41 -6.97 5.23
N GLY A 244 8.57 -6.00 6.12
CA GLY A 244 9.62 -5.01 6.07
C GLY A 244 10.10 -4.53 7.45
N GLN A 245 11.09 -3.67 7.43
CA GLN A 245 11.76 -3.14 8.63
C GLN A 245 11.93 -1.62 8.51
N ALA A 246 11.76 -0.91 9.60
CA ALA A 246 12.00 0.53 9.63
C ALA A 246 13.50 0.90 9.70
N ASN A 247 14.39 -0.03 9.93
CA ASN A 247 15.83 0.24 10.05
C ASN A 247 16.67 -0.84 9.37
N TRP A 248 17.43 -0.46 8.33
CA TRP A 248 18.32 -1.38 7.62
C TRP A 248 19.41 -1.97 8.51
N THR A 249 20.06 -1.14 9.34
CA THR A 249 21.17 -1.60 10.21
C THR A 249 20.70 -2.68 11.17
N TYR A 250 19.49 -2.56 11.70
CA TYR A 250 18.89 -3.60 12.54
C TYR A 250 18.59 -4.87 11.72
N ALA A 251 18.03 -4.72 10.54
CA ALA A 251 17.59 -5.83 9.70
C ALA A 251 18.75 -6.71 9.21
N THR A 252 19.91 -6.14 8.92
CA THR A 252 21.05 -6.86 8.32
C THR A 252 21.63 -7.98 9.18
N GLY A 253 21.50 -7.93 10.50
CA GLY A 253 21.97 -8.97 11.43
C GLY A 253 20.89 -9.92 11.92
N HIS A 254 19.61 -9.65 11.62
CA HIS A 254 18.51 -10.44 12.15
C HIS A 254 18.18 -11.64 11.25
N PRO A 255 17.87 -12.85 11.80
CA PRO A 255 17.53 -14.02 10.99
C PRO A 255 16.35 -13.81 10.02
N LEU A 256 15.37 -12.99 10.39
CA LEU A 256 14.19 -12.68 9.57
C LEU A 256 14.45 -11.63 8.49
N SER A 257 15.61 -10.99 8.45
CA SER A 257 15.94 -9.96 7.45
C SER A 257 15.96 -10.48 6.01
N LYS A 258 16.18 -11.78 5.83
CA LYS A 258 16.11 -12.45 4.51
C LYS A 258 14.73 -12.37 3.87
N ASP A 259 13.68 -12.37 4.69
CA ASP A 259 12.28 -12.33 4.25
C ASP A 259 11.76 -10.89 4.14
N ALA A 260 12.43 -9.93 4.80
CA ALA A 260 12.09 -8.52 4.68
C ALA A 260 12.44 -7.99 3.28
N LYS A 261 11.50 -7.24 2.70
CA LYS A 261 11.65 -6.68 1.35
C LYS A 261 11.55 -5.15 1.30
N PHE A 262 11.06 -4.51 2.33
CA PHE A 262 10.86 -3.06 2.42
C PHE A 262 11.69 -2.51 3.60
N PHE A 263 12.56 -1.52 3.33
CA PHE A 263 13.45 -0.99 4.37
C PHE A 263 13.48 0.54 4.38
N GLN A 264 13.18 1.12 5.54
CA GLN A 264 13.54 2.50 5.79
C GLN A 264 15.05 2.59 5.95
N ASN A 265 15.68 3.42 5.14
CA ASN A 265 17.13 3.52 4.99
C ASN A 265 17.77 2.20 4.49
N GLY A 266 18.96 2.29 3.98
CA GLY A 266 19.68 1.13 3.46
C GLY A 266 20.74 1.54 2.46
N PRO A 267 21.36 0.58 1.78
CA PRO A 267 22.33 0.90 0.73
C PRO A 267 21.64 1.55 -0.46
N SER A 268 22.31 2.48 -1.10
CA SER A 268 21.90 2.98 -2.41
C SER A 268 22.02 1.88 -3.48
N ASN A 269 21.26 2.00 -4.55
CA ASN A 269 21.22 1.00 -5.63
C ASN A 269 22.54 0.88 -6.41
N ASP A 270 23.40 1.89 -6.35
CA ASP A 270 24.64 2.04 -7.14
C ASP A 270 25.90 2.28 -6.29
N GLY A 271 25.78 2.15 -4.95
CA GLY A 271 26.88 2.40 -4.04
C GLY A 271 27.16 3.86 -3.73
N TRP A 272 26.30 4.79 -4.19
CA TRP A 272 26.40 6.19 -3.86
C TRP A 272 26.30 6.42 -2.35
N LYS A 273 27.04 7.40 -1.84
CA LYS A 273 27.00 7.81 -0.44
C LYS A 273 26.65 9.28 -0.36
N PRO A 274 25.74 9.68 0.53
CA PRO A 274 25.47 11.10 0.74
C PRO A 274 26.75 11.82 1.14
N PRO A 275 26.95 13.08 0.72
CA PRO A 275 28.05 13.89 1.19
C PRO A 275 28.02 13.95 2.73
N ALA A 276 29.19 13.91 3.34
CA ALA A 276 29.28 14.06 4.80
C ALA A 276 28.55 15.34 5.22
N PRO A 277 27.74 15.32 6.28
CA PRO A 277 27.11 16.53 6.76
C PRO A 277 28.19 17.58 6.99
N ALA A 278 27.98 18.78 6.43
CA ALA A 278 28.88 19.90 6.66
C ALA A 278 29.09 20.01 8.20
N GLY A 279 30.34 19.92 8.62
CA GLY A 279 30.69 19.86 10.04
C GLY A 279 29.95 20.96 10.78
N ARG A 280 29.38 20.61 11.94
CA ARG A 280 28.90 21.66 12.83
C ARG A 280 30.09 22.57 13.11
N VAL A 281 30.02 23.81 12.64
CA VAL A 281 30.96 24.83 13.09
C VAL A 281 30.83 24.88 14.60
N PRO A 282 31.95 24.74 15.36
CA PRO A 282 31.92 24.67 16.79
C PRO A 282 31.36 25.93 17.43
#